data_b4cbe726408f2f230595ecdb2d3cb431
#
_entry.id   b4cbe726408f2f230595ecdb2d3cb431
#
_cell.length_a   1.000
_cell.length_b   1.000
_cell.length_c   1.000
_cell.angle_alpha   90.00
_cell.angle_beta   90.00
_cell.angle_gamma   90.00
#
_symmetry.space_group_name_H-M   'P 1'
#
loop_
_entity.id
_entity.type
_entity.pdbx_description
1 polymer ?
#
loop_
_entity_poly.entity_id
_entity_poly.type
_entity_poly.pdbx_seq_one_letter_code
_entity_poly.pdbx_strand_id
1 'polypeptide(L)'
;MSSNGTAGMEVVVKEPAYTDGNTPSPPDMTAPASQLTTFIDRYKSDPESVYNTWYAGSEARMKAFRAIRRGVKDVVSSIAAGTFGNDFKGSPLEVVLTAITEQKQVFEGAAHPFYWKPKLRIPDIYENETNKKAFGLFLNACLNATKEEQVLSEMSKLAALTIKGLGPAVASIVYFLHPTLVPPFNTAIVNGFNALYGAKLKLGSWESYFAMRETMLRTNEQHRALLSKDLGALAGLLFEIGSNRLVVDGNAEQTLQEVQEKAAKAAKKRHQ
;
A
#
# COMPACT_ATOMS: atom_id res chain seq x y z
N MET A 1 -25.09 58.42 -9.89
CA MET A 1 -23.64 58.29 -9.92
C MET A 1 -23.19 57.80 -8.55
N SER A 2 -22.92 56.55 -8.40
CA SER A 2 -22.15 55.99 -7.23
C SER A 2 -21.76 54.57 -7.62
N SER A 3 -20.51 54.39 -7.93
CA SER A 3 -19.90 53.14 -8.27
C SER A 3 -19.49 52.42 -6.96
N ASN A 4 -20.07 51.24 -6.70
CA ASN A 4 -19.58 50.36 -5.66
C ASN A 4 -18.53 49.41 -6.27
N GLY A 5 -17.29 49.60 -5.85
CA GLY A 5 -16.17 48.70 -6.11
C GLY A 5 -16.25 47.48 -5.20
N THR A 6 -16.39 46.34 -5.78
CA THR A 6 -16.19 45.04 -5.11
C THR A 6 -14.70 44.77 -4.99
N ALA A 7 -14.15 44.85 -3.77
CA ALA A 7 -12.79 44.43 -3.48
C ALA A 7 -12.74 42.89 -3.50
N GLY A 8 -12.12 42.32 -4.51
CA GLY A 8 -11.77 40.91 -4.55
C GLY A 8 -10.63 40.63 -3.54
N MET A 9 -10.90 39.81 -2.55
CA MET A 9 -9.89 39.30 -1.63
C MET A 9 -9.16 38.17 -2.36
N GLU A 10 -7.99 38.49 -2.88
CA GLU A 10 -7.04 37.52 -3.45
C GLU A 10 -6.43 36.71 -2.30
N VAL A 11 -6.85 35.46 -2.18
CA VAL A 11 -6.23 34.51 -1.25
C VAL A 11 -4.89 34.09 -1.85
N VAL A 12 -3.83 34.71 -1.39
CA VAL A 12 -2.46 34.29 -1.69
C VAL A 12 -2.22 32.95 -1.00
N VAL A 13 -2.39 31.86 -1.75
CA VAL A 13 -1.92 30.55 -1.33
C VAL A 13 -0.41 30.57 -1.43
N LYS A 14 0.26 30.68 -0.28
CA LYS A 14 1.71 30.46 -0.20
C LYS A 14 1.98 29.03 -0.64
N GLU A 15 2.61 28.86 -1.79
CA GLU A 15 3.24 27.59 -2.16
C GLU A 15 4.25 27.21 -1.06
N PRO A 16 4.24 25.96 -0.60
CA PRO A 16 5.30 25.49 0.27
C PRO A 16 6.59 25.52 -0.54
N ALA A 17 7.54 26.33 -0.11
CA ALA A 17 8.87 26.43 -0.67
C ALA A 17 9.52 25.03 -0.61
N TYR A 18 9.63 24.39 -1.76
CA TYR A 18 10.49 23.25 -1.97
C TYR A 18 11.90 23.80 -2.14
N THR A 19 12.54 24.15 -1.01
CA THR A 19 13.91 24.61 -0.99
C THR A 19 14.77 23.65 -0.19
N ASP A 20 15.84 23.37 -0.82
CA ASP A 20 17.18 23.00 -0.35
C ASP A 20 17.52 21.51 -0.29
N GLY A 21 18.42 21.21 -1.22
CA GLY A 21 19.26 20.05 -1.43
C GLY A 21 20.03 19.47 -0.22
N ASN A 22 19.36 19.35 0.92
CA ASN A 22 19.93 18.73 2.11
C ASN A 22 18.95 17.78 2.82
N THR A 23 18.03 17.18 2.07
CA THR A 23 17.39 15.96 2.55
C THR A 23 18.46 14.89 2.57
N PRO A 24 18.81 14.28 3.71
CA PRO A 24 19.74 13.16 3.71
C PRO A 24 19.18 12.11 2.78
N SER A 25 19.98 11.72 1.78
CA SER A 25 19.63 10.60 0.91
C SER A 25 19.21 9.45 1.81
N PRO A 26 18.08 8.78 1.51
CA PRO A 26 17.67 7.63 2.30
C PRO A 26 18.87 6.68 2.41
N PRO A 27 19.10 6.05 3.57
CA PRO A 27 20.20 5.14 3.76
C PRO A 27 20.22 4.16 2.59
N ASP A 28 21.39 3.88 2.05
CA ASP A 28 21.58 3.00 0.90
C ASP A 28 21.12 1.58 1.28
N MET A 29 19.83 1.34 1.15
CA MET A 29 19.18 0.08 1.47
C MET A 29 19.34 -0.84 0.25
N THR A 30 20.53 -1.42 0.11
CA THR A 30 20.82 -2.40 -0.92
C THR A 30 20.76 -3.79 -0.34
N ALA A 31 19.84 -4.62 -0.84
CA ALA A 31 19.94 -6.06 -0.61
C ALA A 31 21.18 -6.60 -1.35
N PRO A 32 21.90 -7.59 -0.80
CA PRO A 32 22.97 -8.23 -1.54
C PRO A 32 22.40 -8.81 -2.86
N ALA A 33 22.88 -8.33 -4.00
CA ALA A 33 22.32 -8.66 -5.32
C ALA A 33 22.26 -10.17 -5.60
N SER A 34 23.27 -10.92 -5.15
CA SER A 34 23.31 -12.38 -5.27
C SER A 34 22.21 -13.07 -4.45
N GLN A 35 21.92 -12.57 -3.26
CA GLN A 35 20.89 -13.10 -2.38
C GLN A 35 19.50 -12.83 -2.96
N LEU A 36 19.26 -11.64 -3.48
CA LEU A 36 17.99 -11.28 -4.09
C LEU A 36 17.66 -12.12 -5.32
N THR A 37 18.64 -12.38 -6.18
CA THR A 37 18.47 -13.27 -7.35
C THR A 37 18.05 -14.68 -6.90
N THR A 38 18.71 -15.23 -5.89
CA THR A 38 18.36 -16.54 -5.32
C THR A 38 16.93 -16.58 -4.77
N PHE A 39 16.47 -15.51 -4.10
CA PHE A 39 15.09 -15.42 -3.63
C PHE A 39 14.10 -15.31 -4.78
N ILE A 40 14.41 -14.55 -5.81
CA ILE A 40 13.55 -14.45 -7.00
C ILE A 40 13.42 -15.82 -7.67
N ASP A 41 14.51 -16.57 -7.81
CA ASP A 41 14.48 -17.90 -8.43
C ASP A 41 13.65 -18.88 -7.61
N ARG A 42 13.80 -18.92 -6.29
CA ARG A 42 12.96 -19.73 -5.39
C ARG A 42 11.47 -19.33 -5.49
N TYR A 43 11.19 -18.04 -5.42
CA TYR A 43 9.85 -17.49 -5.50
C TYR A 43 9.14 -17.86 -6.80
N LYS A 44 9.86 -17.88 -7.92
CA LYS A 44 9.31 -18.23 -9.23
C LYS A 44 9.21 -19.74 -9.46
N SER A 45 10.07 -20.53 -8.83
CA SER A 45 10.06 -21.99 -8.97
C SER A 45 9.04 -22.68 -8.05
N ASP A 46 8.62 -22.04 -6.95
CA ASP A 46 7.62 -22.58 -6.05
C ASP A 46 6.20 -22.44 -6.66
N PRO A 47 5.52 -23.55 -7.01
CA PRO A 47 4.19 -23.50 -7.61
C PRO A 47 3.12 -22.90 -6.68
N GLU A 48 3.34 -22.92 -5.35
CA GLU A 48 2.43 -22.37 -4.36
C GLU A 48 2.74 -20.92 -3.99
N SER A 49 3.80 -20.34 -4.57
CA SER A 49 4.15 -18.94 -4.32
C SER A 49 3.08 -17.98 -4.81
N VAL A 50 3.06 -16.78 -4.23
CA VAL A 50 2.22 -15.66 -4.72
C VAL A 50 2.49 -15.36 -6.19
N TYR A 51 3.73 -15.56 -6.66
CA TYR A 51 4.06 -15.37 -8.07
C TYR A 51 3.24 -16.28 -8.98
N ASN A 52 3.25 -17.57 -8.70
CA ASN A 52 2.61 -18.57 -9.55
C ASN A 52 1.09 -18.68 -9.33
N THR A 53 0.62 -18.51 -8.10
CA THR A 53 -0.80 -18.66 -7.76
C THR A 53 -1.62 -17.42 -8.10
N TRP A 54 -1.04 -16.23 -8.01
CA TRP A 54 -1.80 -14.99 -8.23
C TRP A 54 -1.23 -14.13 -9.36
N TYR A 55 0.11 -14.03 -9.45
CA TYR A 55 0.73 -13.04 -10.33
C TYR A 55 0.85 -13.53 -11.77
N ALA A 56 1.38 -14.74 -11.98
CA ALA A 56 1.64 -15.28 -13.29
C ALA A 56 0.36 -15.82 -13.96
N GLY A 57 -0.12 -15.08 -14.97
CA GLY A 57 -1.11 -15.59 -15.92
C GLY A 57 -2.55 -15.70 -15.41
N SER A 58 -2.91 -15.09 -14.29
CA SER A 58 -4.25 -15.26 -13.77
C SER A 58 -5.24 -14.25 -14.33
N GLU A 59 -6.28 -14.74 -14.99
CA GLU A 59 -7.45 -13.96 -15.39
C GLU A 59 -8.15 -13.35 -14.16
N ALA A 60 -8.11 -14.05 -13.01
CA ALA A 60 -8.66 -13.59 -11.74
C ALA A 60 -8.01 -12.27 -11.30
N ARG A 61 -6.69 -12.13 -11.47
CA ARG A 61 -5.97 -10.88 -11.19
C ARG A 61 -6.51 -9.72 -12.03
N MET A 62 -6.69 -9.91 -13.32
CA MET A 62 -7.22 -8.86 -14.21
C MET A 62 -8.69 -8.53 -13.91
N LYS A 63 -9.48 -9.52 -13.50
CA LYS A 63 -10.85 -9.28 -13.00
C LYS A 63 -10.86 -8.43 -11.76
N ALA A 64 -9.94 -8.72 -10.80
CA ALA A 64 -9.79 -7.93 -9.58
C ALA A 64 -9.43 -6.46 -9.88
N PHE A 65 -8.45 -6.21 -10.77
CA PHE A 65 -8.07 -4.85 -11.18
C PHE A 65 -9.27 -4.08 -11.75
N ARG A 66 -10.04 -4.71 -12.63
CA ARG A 66 -11.24 -4.08 -13.22
C ARG A 66 -12.33 -3.82 -12.18
N ALA A 67 -12.59 -4.77 -11.29
CA ALA A 67 -13.59 -4.64 -10.24
C ALA A 67 -13.23 -3.54 -9.24
N ILE A 68 -11.97 -3.51 -8.78
CA ILE A 68 -11.50 -2.50 -7.85
C ILE A 68 -11.53 -1.11 -8.48
N ARG A 69 -11.06 -0.96 -9.72
CA ARG A 69 -11.11 0.33 -10.42
C ARG A 69 -12.54 0.84 -10.60
N ARG A 70 -13.50 -0.05 -10.90
CA ARG A 70 -14.93 0.28 -10.97
C ARG A 70 -15.44 0.71 -9.60
N GLY A 71 -15.18 -0.08 -8.56
CA GLY A 71 -15.61 0.24 -7.20
C GLY A 71 -15.05 1.56 -6.68
N VAL A 72 -13.79 1.91 -7.02
CA VAL A 72 -13.22 3.22 -6.68
C VAL A 72 -13.97 4.36 -7.38
N LYS A 73 -14.38 4.17 -8.65
CA LYS A 73 -15.24 5.16 -9.34
C LYS A 73 -16.59 5.33 -8.63
N ASP A 74 -17.18 4.23 -8.16
CA ASP A 74 -18.44 4.28 -7.42
C ASP A 74 -18.28 4.99 -6.07
N VAL A 75 -17.15 4.78 -5.36
CA VAL A 75 -16.81 5.55 -4.14
C VAL A 75 -16.73 7.05 -4.45
N VAL A 76 -15.98 7.43 -5.47
CA VAL A 76 -15.81 8.85 -5.87
C VAL A 76 -17.17 9.47 -6.23
N SER A 77 -17.96 8.78 -7.05
CA SER A 77 -19.27 9.28 -7.50
C SER A 77 -20.25 9.43 -6.33
N SER A 78 -20.28 8.46 -5.40
CA SER A 78 -21.17 8.51 -4.24
C SER A 78 -20.79 9.60 -3.25
N ILE A 79 -19.51 9.86 -3.04
CA ILE A 79 -19.03 10.98 -2.21
C ILE A 79 -19.42 12.32 -2.87
N ALA A 80 -19.18 12.46 -4.17
CA ALA A 80 -19.52 13.67 -4.91
C ALA A 80 -21.03 13.96 -4.91
N ALA A 81 -21.84 12.91 -4.99
CA ALA A 81 -23.31 13.01 -4.95
C ALA A 81 -23.89 13.15 -3.54
N GLY A 82 -23.06 13.04 -2.48
CA GLY A 82 -23.54 13.04 -1.09
C GLY A 82 -24.32 11.79 -0.67
N THR A 83 -24.15 10.67 -1.40
CA THR A 83 -24.85 9.40 -1.16
C THR A 83 -23.97 8.31 -0.54
N PHE A 84 -22.72 8.61 -0.22
CA PHE A 84 -21.76 7.64 0.32
C PHE A 84 -22.18 7.06 1.69
N GLY A 85 -22.96 7.81 2.48
CA GLY A 85 -23.40 7.40 3.81
C GLY A 85 -22.35 7.63 4.90
N ASN A 86 -22.71 7.19 6.13
CA ASN A 86 -21.90 7.38 7.33
C ASN A 86 -21.43 6.06 7.94
N ASP A 87 -21.66 4.94 7.26
CA ASP A 87 -21.25 3.61 7.70
C ASP A 87 -20.36 2.92 6.65
N PHE A 88 -19.39 2.16 7.11
CA PHE A 88 -18.60 1.30 6.23
C PHE A 88 -19.45 0.21 5.60
N LYS A 89 -20.29 -0.43 6.42
CA LYS A 89 -21.16 -1.53 5.98
C LYS A 89 -22.19 -1.01 4.99
N GLY A 90 -22.22 -1.61 3.82
CA GLY A 90 -23.10 -1.19 2.72
C GLY A 90 -22.56 -0.03 1.89
N SER A 91 -21.41 0.55 2.23
CA SER A 91 -20.77 1.60 1.43
C SER A 91 -20.10 1.03 0.18
N PRO A 92 -19.94 1.83 -0.89
CA PRO A 92 -19.15 1.44 -2.06
C PRO A 92 -17.71 1.08 -1.73
N LEU A 93 -17.14 1.62 -0.65
CA LEU A 93 -15.79 1.29 -0.19
C LEU A 93 -15.69 -0.14 0.36
N GLU A 94 -16.75 -0.65 1.00
CA GLU A 94 -16.82 -2.06 1.40
C GLU A 94 -16.65 -3.00 0.20
N VAL A 95 -17.28 -2.69 -0.92
CA VAL A 95 -17.15 -3.46 -2.17
C VAL A 95 -15.72 -3.47 -2.67
N VAL A 96 -15.04 -2.32 -2.67
CA VAL A 96 -13.62 -2.22 -3.06
C VAL A 96 -12.75 -3.07 -2.14
N LEU A 97 -12.92 -2.95 -0.84
CA LEU A 97 -12.09 -3.67 0.14
C LEU A 97 -12.37 -5.17 0.13
N THR A 98 -13.63 -5.57 -0.06
CA THR A 98 -14.00 -6.97 -0.27
C THR A 98 -13.32 -7.54 -1.52
N ALA A 99 -13.33 -6.81 -2.64
CA ALA A 99 -12.65 -7.23 -3.86
C ALA A 99 -11.13 -7.37 -3.68
N ILE A 100 -10.52 -6.54 -2.83
CA ILE A 100 -9.09 -6.68 -2.46
C ILE A 100 -8.87 -7.89 -1.53
N THR A 101 -9.75 -8.13 -0.57
CA THR A 101 -9.53 -9.12 0.48
C THR A 101 -10.03 -10.52 0.13
N GLU A 102 -11.07 -10.65 -0.69
CA GLU A 102 -11.72 -11.92 -1.03
C GLU A 102 -11.12 -12.60 -2.26
N GLN A 103 -9.82 -12.56 -2.42
CA GLN A 103 -9.11 -13.34 -3.43
C GLN A 103 -9.02 -14.84 -3.05
N LYS A 104 -10.05 -15.37 -2.38
CA LYS A 104 -10.12 -16.72 -1.81
C LYS A 104 -9.89 -17.84 -2.83
N GLN A 105 -10.19 -17.57 -4.10
CA GLN A 105 -9.97 -18.54 -5.19
C GLN A 105 -8.49 -18.71 -5.53
N VAL A 106 -7.65 -17.80 -5.07
CA VAL A 106 -6.21 -17.76 -5.37
C VAL A 106 -5.37 -18.03 -4.12
N PHE A 107 -5.91 -17.74 -2.92
CA PHE A 107 -5.20 -17.85 -1.65
C PHE A 107 -6.07 -18.58 -0.61
N GLU A 108 -6.11 -19.90 -0.68
CA GLU A 108 -6.76 -20.69 0.38
C GLU A 108 -6.02 -20.53 1.71
N GLY A 109 -6.71 -19.93 2.67
CA GLY A 109 -6.29 -19.89 4.08
C GLY A 109 -5.14 -18.97 4.44
N ALA A 110 -4.46 -18.33 3.50
CA ALA A 110 -3.35 -17.43 3.78
C ALA A 110 -3.76 -15.95 3.69
N ALA A 111 -3.06 -15.09 4.45
CA ALA A 111 -3.19 -13.66 4.29
C ALA A 111 -2.68 -13.25 2.91
N HIS A 112 -3.52 -12.59 2.13
CA HIS A 112 -3.21 -12.08 0.81
C HIS A 112 -2.15 -10.95 0.91
N PRO A 113 -1.15 -10.85 0.02
CA PRO A 113 -0.14 -9.79 0.06
C PRO A 113 -0.72 -8.39 -0.06
N PHE A 114 -1.92 -8.27 -0.63
CA PHE A 114 -2.63 -7.00 -0.77
C PHE A 114 -3.71 -6.81 0.29
N TYR A 115 -3.76 -7.71 1.27
CA TYR A 115 -4.75 -7.67 2.33
C TYR A 115 -4.58 -6.40 3.16
N TRP A 116 -5.49 -5.49 2.99
CA TRP A 116 -5.71 -4.38 3.88
C TRP A 116 -7.04 -4.57 4.58
N LYS A 117 -6.99 -5.04 5.81
CA LYS A 117 -8.16 -5.01 6.68
C LYS A 117 -8.19 -3.63 7.33
N PRO A 118 -8.97 -2.67 6.84
CA PRO A 118 -9.20 -1.48 7.62
C PRO A 118 -9.78 -2.00 8.93
N LYS A 119 -9.22 -1.61 10.07
CA LYS A 119 -9.92 -1.74 11.33
C LYS A 119 -11.28 -1.13 11.04
N LEU A 120 -12.35 -1.91 11.03
CA LEU A 120 -13.74 -1.71 10.59
C LEU A 120 -14.37 -0.32 10.76
N ARG A 121 -13.53 0.67 11.00
CA ARG A 121 -13.83 2.07 11.12
C ARG A 121 -12.59 2.81 10.63
N ILE A 122 -12.72 3.44 9.51
CA ILE A 122 -12.05 4.69 9.28
C ILE A 122 -13.08 5.74 9.75
N PRO A 123 -13.23 5.98 11.07
CA PRO A 123 -14.36 6.76 11.58
C PRO A 123 -14.38 8.14 10.97
N ASP A 124 -13.20 8.70 10.75
CA ASP A 124 -13.07 10.07 10.30
C ASP A 124 -13.55 10.31 8.86
N ILE A 125 -13.61 9.30 7.98
CA ILE A 125 -14.19 9.48 6.64
C ILE A 125 -15.71 9.19 6.61
N TYR A 126 -16.26 8.55 7.63
CA TYR A 126 -17.72 8.31 7.71
C TYR A 126 -18.41 9.38 8.54
N GLU A 127 -17.78 9.87 9.61
CA GLU A 127 -18.36 10.80 10.57
C GLU A 127 -17.98 12.26 10.29
N ASN A 128 -16.96 12.51 9.45
CA ASN A 128 -16.49 13.86 9.12
C ASN A 128 -16.61 14.13 7.62
N GLU A 129 -17.53 15.02 7.24
CA GLU A 129 -17.80 15.36 5.84
C GLU A 129 -16.60 15.99 5.12
N THR A 130 -15.76 16.76 5.83
CA THR A 130 -14.54 17.35 5.26
C THR A 130 -13.53 16.26 4.91
N ASN A 131 -13.31 15.30 5.80
CA ASN A 131 -12.41 14.17 5.56
C ASN A 131 -12.95 13.23 4.48
N LYS A 132 -14.28 13.00 4.46
CA LYS A 132 -14.94 12.23 3.40
C LYS A 132 -14.68 12.85 2.03
N LYS A 133 -14.92 14.16 1.89
CA LYS A 133 -14.67 14.90 0.65
C LYS A 133 -13.20 14.87 0.25
N ALA A 134 -12.27 15.07 1.21
CA ALA A 134 -10.83 15.00 0.96
C ALA A 134 -10.43 13.62 0.45
N PHE A 135 -10.96 12.54 1.02
CA PHE A 135 -10.73 11.17 0.56
C PHE A 135 -11.29 10.93 -0.84
N GLY A 136 -12.49 11.42 -1.13
CA GLY A 136 -13.07 11.35 -2.47
C GLY A 136 -12.25 12.09 -3.53
N LEU A 137 -11.77 13.28 -3.22
CA LEU A 137 -10.90 14.07 -4.10
C LEU A 137 -9.56 13.36 -4.34
N PHE A 138 -8.95 12.79 -3.31
CA PHE A 138 -7.74 11.98 -3.41
C PHE A 138 -7.94 10.79 -4.36
N LEU A 139 -8.99 9.99 -4.16
CA LEU A 139 -9.26 8.85 -5.03
C LEU A 139 -9.54 9.27 -6.47
N ASN A 140 -10.30 10.36 -6.67
CA ASN A 140 -10.57 10.89 -8.00
C ASN A 140 -9.29 11.35 -8.71
N ALA A 141 -8.43 12.06 -8.01
CA ALA A 141 -7.14 12.49 -8.54
C ALA A 141 -6.26 11.29 -8.91
N CYS A 142 -6.18 10.25 -8.04
CA CYS A 142 -5.46 9.02 -8.36
C CYS A 142 -6.07 8.27 -9.56
N LEU A 143 -7.40 8.23 -9.71
CA LEU A 143 -8.06 7.60 -10.87
C LEU A 143 -7.67 8.24 -12.20
N ASN A 144 -7.49 9.56 -12.20
CA ASN A 144 -7.25 10.37 -13.40
C ASN A 144 -5.77 10.71 -13.61
N ALA A 145 -4.90 10.39 -12.67
CA ALA A 145 -3.47 10.62 -12.78
C ALA A 145 -2.88 9.81 -13.94
N THR A 146 -2.03 10.46 -14.73
CA THR A 146 -1.30 9.86 -15.86
C THR A 146 0.20 9.88 -15.67
N LYS A 147 0.68 10.59 -14.64
CA LYS A 147 2.10 10.76 -14.31
C LYS A 147 2.35 10.41 -12.85
N GLU A 148 3.56 9.96 -12.58
CA GLU A 148 4.02 9.59 -11.24
C GLU A 148 3.90 10.75 -10.26
N GLU A 149 4.34 11.93 -10.66
CA GLU A 149 4.35 13.13 -9.81
C GLU A 149 2.94 13.51 -9.33
N GLN A 150 1.93 13.28 -10.17
CA GLN A 150 0.54 13.53 -9.79
C GLN A 150 0.09 12.60 -8.68
N VAL A 151 0.39 11.30 -8.80
CA VAL A 151 0.03 10.30 -7.78
C VAL A 151 0.74 10.61 -6.47
N LEU A 152 2.05 10.88 -6.50
CA LEU A 152 2.85 11.17 -5.30
C LEU A 152 2.42 12.48 -4.62
N SER A 153 2.10 13.51 -5.41
CA SER A 153 1.58 14.77 -4.89
C SER A 153 0.28 14.54 -4.11
N GLU A 154 -0.65 13.76 -4.66
CA GLU A 154 -1.91 13.48 -3.97
C GLU A 154 -1.72 12.62 -2.72
N MET A 155 -0.82 11.64 -2.76
CA MET A 155 -0.48 10.85 -1.57
C MET A 155 0.15 11.72 -0.48
N SER A 156 1.02 12.66 -0.84
CA SER A 156 1.63 13.61 0.10
C SER A 156 0.60 14.57 0.70
N LYS A 157 -0.34 15.07 -0.10
CA LYS A 157 -1.47 15.88 0.38
C LYS A 157 -2.33 15.11 1.38
N LEU A 158 -2.67 13.85 1.06
CA LEU A 158 -3.42 13.01 1.97
C LEU A 158 -2.67 12.76 3.29
N ALA A 159 -1.36 12.52 3.21
CA ALA A 159 -0.51 12.34 4.38
C ALA A 159 -0.52 13.57 5.30
N ALA A 160 -0.49 14.78 4.72
CA ALA A 160 -0.51 16.04 5.46
C ALA A 160 -1.83 16.30 6.21
N LEU A 161 -2.94 15.72 5.74
CA LEU A 161 -4.24 15.85 6.40
C LEU A 161 -4.34 15.08 7.71
N THR A 162 -3.46 14.12 7.96
CA THR A 162 -3.42 13.31 9.20
C THR A 162 -4.77 12.69 9.60
N ILE A 163 -5.58 12.29 8.61
CA ILE A 163 -6.90 11.70 8.84
C ILE A 163 -6.74 10.37 9.57
N LYS A 164 -7.34 10.26 10.74
CA LYS A 164 -7.23 9.07 11.58
C LYS A 164 -7.77 7.83 10.87
N GLY A 165 -6.96 6.76 10.85
CA GLY A 165 -7.30 5.50 10.18
C GLY A 165 -7.03 5.50 8.68
N LEU A 166 -6.63 6.62 8.08
CA LEU A 166 -6.30 6.76 6.67
C LEU A 166 -4.79 7.00 6.49
N GLY A 167 -3.99 6.03 6.90
CA GLY A 167 -2.53 6.06 6.77
C GLY A 167 -2.05 5.40 5.46
N PRO A 168 -0.74 5.06 5.38
CA PRO A 168 -0.12 4.51 4.17
C PRO A 168 -0.75 3.22 3.64
N ALA A 169 -1.52 2.50 4.45
CA ALA A 169 -2.26 1.30 4.01
C ALA A 169 -3.21 1.58 2.83
N VAL A 170 -3.63 2.83 2.63
CA VAL A 170 -4.42 3.26 1.45
C VAL A 170 -3.69 3.00 0.13
N ALA A 171 -2.36 2.90 0.16
CA ALA A 171 -1.56 2.53 -1.00
C ALA A 171 -1.97 1.18 -1.60
N SER A 172 -2.56 0.28 -0.82
CA SER A 172 -3.10 -0.97 -1.33
C SER A 172 -4.27 -0.77 -2.30
N ILE A 173 -5.05 0.31 -2.16
CA ILE A 173 -6.06 0.69 -3.17
C ILE A 173 -5.37 1.33 -4.38
N VAL A 174 -4.43 2.25 -4.14
CA VAL A 174 -3.74 3.00 -5.21
C VAL A 174 -2.90 2.06 -6.07
N TYR A 175 -2.36 0.97 -5.51
CA TYR A 175 -1.68 -0.08 -6.27
C TYR A 175 -2.55 -0.59 -7.44
N PHE A 176 -3.82 -0.86 -7.22
CA PHE A 176 -4.71 -1.34 -8.29
C PHE A 176 -5.04 -0.29 -9.36
N LEU A 177 -4.74 0.96 -9.09
CA LEU A 177 -4.84 2.07 -10.08
C LEU A 177 -3.53 2.27 -10.82
N HIS A 178 -2.39 2.11 -10.12
CA HIS A 178 -1.04 2.40 -10.60
C HIS A 178 -0.02 1.33 -10.19
N PRO A 179 -0.14 0.09 -10.69
CA PRO A 179 0.67 -1.04 -10.21
C PRO A 179 2.18 -0.93 -10.52
N THR A 180 2.54 -0.07 -11.48
CA THR A 180 3.96 0.18 -11.83
C THR A 180 4.58 1.32 -11.03
N LEU A 181 3.78 2.07 -10.26
CA LEU A 181 4.21 3.26 -9.54
C LEU A 181 4.07 3.13 -8.03
N VAL A 182 3.08 2.38 -7.57
CA VAL A 182 2.67 2.34 -6.16
C VAL A 182 2.62 0.89 -5.68
N PRO A 183 3.56 0.46 -4.82
CA PRO A 183 3.48 -0.87 -4.21
C PRO A 183 2.40 -0.90 -3.12
N PRO A 184 1.75 -2.07 -2.87
CA PRO A 184 0.89 -2.23 -1.72
C PRO A 184 1.69 -2.19 -0.41
N PHE A 185 1.02 -1.89 0.70
CA PHE A 185 1.65 -1.68 2.00
C PHE A 185 0.85 -2.37 3.11
N ASN A 186 1.44 -3.39 3.71
CA ASN A 186 0.88 -4.10 4.85
C ASN A 186 1.99 -4.66 5.76
N THR A 187 1.60 -5.24 6.88
CA THR A 187 2.55 -5.75 7.88
C THR A 187 3.53 -6.78 7.32
N ALA A 188 3.06 -7.74 6.52
CA ALA A 188 3.93 -8.79 5.98
C ALA A 188 4.93 -8.23 4.96
N ILE A 189 4.50 -7.32 4.08
CA ILE A 189 5.39 -6.66 3.11
C ILE A 189 6.46 -5.84 3.83
N VAL A 190 6.07 -5.06 4.87
CA VAL A 190 7.04 -4.27 5.68
C VAL A 190 8.03 -5.17 6.42
N ASN A 191 7.55 -6.28 7.01
CA ASN A 191 8.43 -7.23 7.68
C ASN A 191 9.42 -7.87 6.70
N GLY A 192 8.95 -8.28 5.52
CA GLY A 192 9.82 -8.84 4.48
C GLY A 192 10.83 -7.83 3.96
N PHE A 193 10.40 -6.58 3.77
CA PHE A 193 11.31 -5.49 3.40
C PHE A 193 12.39 -5.28 4.47
N ASN A 194 11.99 -5.16 5.73
CA ASN A 194 12.92 -4.98 6.83
C ASN A 194 13.92 -6.14 6.93
N ALA A 195 13.45 -7.38 6.76
CA ALA A 195 14.32 -8.55 6.78
C ALA A 195 15.31 -8.58 5.61
N LEU A 196 14.83 -8.29 4.39
CA LEU A 196 15.67 -8.37 3.18
C LEU A 196 16.71 -7.24 3.10
N TYR A 197 16.31 -6.02 3.50
CA TYR A 197 17.16 -4.83 3.37
C TYR A 197 17.83 -4.40 4.68
N GLY A 198 17.65 -5.13 5.78
CA GLY A 198 18.14 -4.73 7.09
C GLY A 198 17.54 -3.41 7.59
N ALA A 199 16.36 -3.06 7.12
CA ALA A 199 15.70 -1.81 7.44
C ALA A 199 14.87 -1.89 8.73
N LYS A 200 14.39 -0.73 9.21
CA LYS A 200 13.51 -0.61 10.38
C LYS A 200 12.29 0.26 10.09
N LEU A 201 11.67 0.02 8.95
CA LEU A 201 10.48 0.76 8.53
C LEU A 201 9.30 0.46 9.46
N LYS A 202 8.47 1.47 9.67
CA LYS A 202 7.29 1.40 10.54
C LYS A 202 6.01 1.39 9.72
N LEU A 203 5.16 0.40 9.95
CA LEU A 203 3.79 0.40 9.43
C LEU A 203 3.04 1.62 10.01
N GLY A 204 2.38 2.39 9.17
CA GLY A 204 1.67 3.60 9.58
C GLY A 204 2.46 4.90 9.40
N SER A 205 3.74 4.85 9.05
CA SER A 205 4.56 6.01 8.70
C SER A 205 4.58 6.24 7.19
N TRP A 206 4.13 7.39 6.73
CA TRP A 206 4.23 7.80 5.33
C TRP A 206 5.69 7.94 4.86
N GLU A 207 6.57 8.42 5.72
CA GLU A 207 8.01 8.49 5.46
C GLU A 207 8.57 7.09 5.18
N SER A 208 8.24 6.11 6.05
CA SER A 208 8.61 4.71 5.84
C SER A 208 8.05 4.15 4.54
N TYR A 209 6.81 4.50 4.19
CA TYR A 209 6.20 4.07 2.94
C TYR A 209 6.94 4.61 1.71
N PHE A 210 7.22 5.92 1.68
CA PHE A 210 7.92 6.53 0.54
C PHE A 210 9.34 6.00 0.39
N ALA A 211 10.08 5.80 1.50
CA ALA A 211 11.40 5.18 1.48
C ALA A 211 11.36 3.74 0.94
N MET A 212 10.39 2.94 1.38
CA MET A 212 10.17 1.59 0.85
C MET A 212 9.86 1.61 -0.64
N ARG A 213 8.94 2.46 -1.06
CA ARG A 213 8.53 2.61 -2.46
C ARG A 213 9.72 2.92 -3.37
N GLU A 214 10.53 3.89 -3.02
CA GLU A 214 11.71 4.27 -3.79
C GLU A 214 12.69 3.12 -3.93
N THR A 215 12.97 2.43 -2.84
CA THR A 215 13.86 1.26 -2.86
C THR A 215 13.26 0.13 -3.70
N MET A 216 11.96 -0.13 -3.59
CA MET A 216 11.29 -1.14 -4.41
C MET A 216 11.33 -0.80 -5.89
N LEU A 217 11.15 0.46 -6.29
CA LEU A 217 11.27 0.89 -7.69
C LEU A 217 12.67 0.63 -8.23
N ARG A 218 13.73 1.02 -7.50
CA ARG A 218 15.12 0.77 -7.90
C ARG A 218 15.40 -0.73 -8.03
N THR A 219 15.03 -1.51 -7.04
CA THR A 219 15.18 -2.96 -7.05
C THR A 219 14.42 -3.61 -8.20
N ASN A 220 13.17 -3.18 -8.41
CA ASN A 220 12.34 -3.72 -9.48
C ASN A 220 12.91 -3.40 -10.86
N GLU A 221 13.46 -2.21 -11.05
CA GLU A 221 14.11 -1.83 -12.33
C GLU A 221 15.36 -2.70 -12.59
N GLN A 222 16.18 -2.98 -11.58
CA GLN A 222 17.34 -3.83 -11.70
C GLN A 222 16.99 -5.29 -12.04
N HIS A 223 15.85 -5.78 -11.55
CA HIS A 223 15.41 -7.16 -11.69
C HIS A 223 14.14 -7.32 -12.56
N ARG A 224 13.78 -6.29 -13.32
CA ARG A 224 12.54 -6.26 -14.12
C ARG A 224 12.40 -7.42 -15.11
N ALA A 225 13.51 -7.85 -15.69
CA ALA A 225 13.52 -9.00 -16.61
C ALA A 225 13.15 -10.31 -15.92
N LEU A 226 13.44 -10.43 -14.62
CA LEU A 226 13.14 -11.63 -13.81
C LEU A 226 11.76 -11.56 -13.18
N LEU A 227 11.30 -10.39 -12.78
CA LEU A 227 10.02 -10.19 -12.09
C LEU A 227 8.95 -9.62 -13.04
N SER A 228 8.79 -8.31 -13.07
CA SER A 228 7.82 -7.60 -13.89
C SER A 228 7.98 -6.09 -13.74
N LYS A 229 7.30 -5.32 -14.59
CA LYS A 229 7.11 -3.87 -14.37
C LYS A 229 6.15 -3.59 -13.21
N ASP A 230 5.24 -4.50 -12.94
CA ASP A 230 4.26 -4.38 -11.87
C ASP A 230 4.93 -4.69 -10.53
N LEU A 231 4.88 -3.72 -9.61
CA LEU A 231 5.47 -3.82 -8.28
C LEU A 231 4.83 -4.91 -7.40
N GLY A 232 3.68 -5.43 -7.81
CA GLY A 232 3.03 -6.55 -7.15
C GLY A 232 3.86 -7.83 -7.13
N ALA A 233 4.69 -8.06 -8.16
CA ALA A 233 5.59 -9.22 -8.19
C ALA A 233 6.63 -9.13 -7.06
N LEU A 234 7.29 -8.00 -6.93
CA LEU A 234 8.26 -7.76 -5.85
C LEU A 234 7.57 -7.69 -4.47
N ALA A 235 6.39 -7.06 -4.38
CA ALA A 235 5.62 -7.03 -3.15
C ALA A 235 5.20 -8.44 -2.68
N GLY A 236 4.87 -9.33 -3.60
CA GLY A 236 4.60 -10.74 -3.32
C GLY A 236 5.83 -11.46 -2.76
N LEU A 237 7.02 -11.23 -3.32
CA LEU A 237 8.27 -11.76 -2.77
C LEU A 237 8.52 -11.28 -1.33
N LEU A 238 8.34 -9.98 -1.08
CA LEU A 238 8.49 -9.42 0.27
C LEU A 238 7.44 -10.01 1.23
N PHE A 239 6.23 -10.26 0.75
CA PHE A 239 5.20 -10.94 1.53
C PHE A 239 5.61 -12.37 1.91
N GLU A 240 6.18 -13.14 0.99
CA GLU A 240 6.66 -14.51 1.26
C GLU A 240 7.77 -14.50 2.33
N ILE A 241 8.70 -13.55 2.24
CA ILE A 241 9.76 -13.37 3.24
C ILE A 241 9.13 -12.95 4.59
N GLY A 242 8.28 -11.94 4.60
CA GLY A 242 7.67 -11.42 5.83
C GLY A 242 6.65 -12.35 6.49
N SER A 243 6.19 -13.36 5.75
CA SER A 243 5.33 -14.45 6.24
C SER A 243 6.12 -15.72 6.60
N ASN A 244 7.46 -15.67 6.58
CA ASN A 244 8.37 -16.79 6.83
C ASN A 244 8.18 -18.00 5.88
N ARG A 245 7.68 -17.77 4.68
CA ARG A 245 7.62 -18.78 3.61
C ARG A 245 8.94 -18.90 2.88
N LEU A 246 9.64 -17.77 2.72
CA LEU A 246 11.03 -17.70 2.26
C LEU A 246 11.89 -17.16 3.40
N VAL A 247 12.89 -17.92 3.81
CA VAL A 247 13.77 -17.56 4.92
C VAL A 247 15.03 -16.90 4.39
N VAL A 248 15.40 -15.76 4.95
CA VAL A 248 16.65 -15.05 4.68
C VAL A 248 17.77 -15.78 5.42
N ASP A 249 18.71 -16.39 4.70
CA ASP A 249 19.85 -17.08 5.29
C ASP A 249 20.68 -16.10 6.16
N GLY A 250 20.87 -16.42 7.43
CA GLY A 250 21.48 -15.54 8.44
C GLY A 250 20.51 -15.08 9.53
N ASN A 251 19.20 -15.19 9.32
CA ASN A 251 18.18 -14.88 10.32
C ASN A 251 17.36 -16.11 10.77
N ALA A 252 17.66 -17.28 10.19
CA ALA A 252 16.88 -18.50 10.44
C ALA A 252 16.85 -18.89 11.94
N GLU A 253 17.99 -18.76 12.62
CA GLU A 253 18.08 -19.09 14.06
C GLU A 253 17.36 -18.04 14.93
N GLN A 254 17.49 -16.74 14.61
CA GLN A 254 16.81 -15.68 15.35
C GLN A 254 15.29 -15.72 15.12
N THR A 255 14.86 -16.01 13.89
CA THR A 255 13.43 -16.10 13.56
C THR A 255 12.78 -17.31 14.22
N LEU A 256 13.46 -18.46 14.29
CA LEU A 256 12.98 -19.64 15.01
C LEU A 256 12.88 -19.38 16.52
N GLN A 257 13.83 -18.69 17.11
CA GLN A 257 13.78 -18.32 18.53
C GLN A 257 12.64 -17.33 18.81
N GLU A 258 12.44 -16.30 17.98
CA GLU A 258 11.31 -15.37 18.15
C GLU A 258 9.94 -16.02 17.96
N VAL A 259 9.80 -16.96 17.04
CA VAL A 259 8.56 -17.71 16.82
C VAL A 259 8.29 -18.63 18.02
N GLN A 260 9.32 -19.30 18.54
CA GLN A 260 9.21 -20.13 19.73
C GLN A 260 8.87 -19.31 20.98
N GLU A 261 9.49 -18.15 21.18
CA GLU A 261 9.15 -17.25 22.28
C GLU A 261 7.74 -16.68 22.19
N LYS A 262 7.29 -16.30 20.99
CA LYS A 262 5.91 -15.82 20.77
C LYS A 262 4.89 -16.93 21.01
N ALA A 263 5.18 -18.14 20.57
CA ALA A 263 4.34 -19.32 20.83
C ALA A 263 4.28 -19.66 22.33
N ALA A 264 5.41 -19.61 23.02
CA ALA A 264 5.48 -19.85 24.47
C ALA A 264 4.73 -18.77 25.28
N LYS A 265 4.85 -17.48 24.88
CA LYS A 265 4.09 -16.37 25.50
C LYS A 265 2.58 -16.50 25.24
N ALA A 266 2.17 -16.93 24.05
CA ALA A 266 0.76 -17.17 23.72
C ALA A 266 0.17 -18.37 24.49
N ALA A 267 0.94 -19.43 24.69
CA ALA A 267 0.53 -20.59 25.48
C ALA A 267 0.35 -20.24 26.97
N LYS A 268 1.27 -19.45 27.55
CA LYS A 268 1.13 -18.97 28.93
C LYS A 268 -0.10 -18.09 29.17
N LYS A 269 -0.51 -17.30 28.16
CA LYS A 269 -1.69 -16.42 28.25
C LYS A 269 -3.03 -17.15 28.12
N ARG A 270 -3.03 -18.41 27.68
CA ARG A 270 -4.23 -19.28 27.61
C ARG A 270 -4.48 -20.09 28.89
N HIS A 271 -3.52 -20.11 29.82
CA HIS A 271 -3.59 -20.84 31.08
C HIS A 271 -3.71 -19.93 32.32
N GLN A 272 -3.90 -18.63 32.12
CA GLN A 272 -4.35 -17.66 33.13
C GLN A 272 -5.79 -17.20 32.81
#